data_257d93ee9e51e9fc58d610cbcd0a1b11
#
_entry.id   257d93ee9e51e9fc58d610cbcd0a1b11
#
_cell.length_a   1.000
_cell.length_b   1.000
_cell.length_c   1.000
_cell.angle_alpha   90.00
_cell.angle_beta   90.00
_cell.angle_gamma   90.00
#
_symmetry.space_group_name_H-M   'P 1'
#
loop_
_entity.id
_entity.type
_entity.pdbx_description
1 polymer ?
#
loop_
_entity_poly.entity_id
_entity_poly.type
_entity_poly.pdbx_seq_one_letter_code
_entity_poly.pdbx_strand_id
1 'polypeptide(L)'
;MTTTVLGVTLVAFVVARAAPGDPVALQGDLGLRAGSASVQQLREYRRLMGLDEPILAGYLRWLWHLVRGDLGTSFRDGRPVLSLLGEALPVTLLLSIPSLLIGYLLAVPAGIVSAARPGGWLDRSLATLAFLLHSLPLQWVALVLVVWPAGFPIQGLHSEGTTSLPDLLAHLVLPLVCLSYGSVAVISRFLRSSMLEQMRQDYVRTARAKGLSEAAVILRHALPNSLLSLITLFGLTFPALASGAVIVERIFGLPGMGKLTFEAVLGRDVPVVMGAVALGGVATALGTLISDLLYAAADPRISLEEARAPR
;
A
#
# COMPACT_ATOMS: atom_id res chain seq x y z
N MET A 1 7.73 5.46 -16.60
CA MET A 1 7.35 4.23 -15.87
C MET A 1 8.47 3.19 -15.81
N THR A 2 9.01 2.72 -16.90
CA THR A 2 10.15 1.76 -16.90
C THR A 2 11.35 2.27 -16.13
N THR A 3 11.72 3.54 -16.31
CA THR A 3 12.83 4.20 -15.60
C THR A 3 12.65 4.21 -14.08
N THR A 4 11.43 4.44 -13.60
CA THR A 4 11.12 4.44 -12.16
C THR A 4 11.28 3.05 -11.57
N VAL A 5 10.74 2.02 -12.23
CA VAL A 5 10.86 0.62 -11.78
C VAL A 5 12.33 0.20 -11.76
N LEU A 6 13.08 0.51 -12.82
CA LEU A 6 14.51 0.21 -12.89
C LEU A 6 15.32 0.94 -11.80
N GLY A 7 15.02 2.22 -11.55
CA GLY A 7 15.67 3.00 -10.51
C GLY A 7 15.42 2.44 -9.11
N VAL A 8 14.16 2.17 -8.77
CA VAL A 8 13.78 1.63 -7.45
C VAL A 8 14.38 0.24 -7.22
N THR A 9 14.30 -0.65 -8.23
CA THR A 9 14.87 -2.01 -8.11
C THR A 9 16.39 -1.99 -8.05
N LEU A 10 17.07 -1.09 -8.77
CA LEU A 10 18.53 -0.92 -8.67
C LEU A 10 18.94 -0.46 -7.27
N VAL A 11 18.29 0.57 -6.73
CA VAL A 11 18.57 1.06 -5.37
C VAL A 11 18.32 -0.04 -4.35
N ALA A 12 17.20 -0.75 -4.44
CA ALA A 12 16.89 -1.86 -3.55
C ALA A 12 17.95 -2.99 -3.63
N PHE A 13 18.39 -3.33 -4.86
CA PHE A 13 19.42 -4.35 -5.07
C PHE A 13 20.76 -3.94 -4.45
N VAL A 14 21.16 -2.68 -4.64
CA VAL A 14 22.41 -2.15 -4.06
C VAL A 14 22.31 -2.16 -2.53
N VAL A 15 21.21 -1.67 -1.96
CA VAL A 15 20.99 -1.62 -0.50
C VAL A 15 20.97 -3.03 0.09
N ALA A 16 20.24 -3.97 -0.53
CA ALA A 16 20.16 -5.35 -0.06
C ALA A 16 21.54 -6.04 -0.07
N ARG A 17 22.37 -5.72 -1.05
CA ARG A 17 23.72 -6.27 -1.15
C ARG A 17 24.78 -5.55 -0.31
N ALA A 18 24.60 -4.25 -0.07
CA ALA A 18 25.48 -3.45 0.79
C ALA A 18 25.18 -3.63 2.28
N ALA A 19 24.04 -4.22 2.63
CA ALA A 19 23.66 -4.44 4.02
C ALA A 19 24.70 -5.32 4.73
N PRO A 20 25.27 -4.86 5.87
CA PRO A 20 26.33 -5.58 6.59
C PRO A 20 25.85 -6.93 7.11
N GLY A 21 26.64 -8.00 6.93
CA GLY A 21 26.39 -9.39 7.38
C GLY A 21 26.14 -10.35 6.22
N ASP A 22 26.55 -11.58 6.41
CA ASP A 22 26.42 -12.65 5.42
C ASP A 22 25.07 -13.38 5.63
N PRO A 23 24.17 -13.44 4.62
CA PRO A 23 22.92 -14.19 4.74
C PRO A 23 23.14 -15.68 5.04
N VAL A 24 24.30 -16.20 4.65
CA VAL A 24 24.69 -17.59 4.87
C VAL A 24 25.14 -17.84 6.33
N ALA A 25 25.81 -16.85 6.94
CA ALA A 25 26.23 -16.93 8.34
C ALA A 25 25.04 -16.97 9.30
N LEU A 26 23.96 -16.22 8.98
CA LEU A 26 22.73 -16.20 9.79
C LEU A 26 21.95 -17.52 9.72
N GLN A 27 21.96 -18.20 8.57
CA GLN A 27 21.35 -19.53 8.45
C GLN A 27 22.14 -20.61 9.21
N GLY A 28 23.46 -20.46 9.27
CA GLY A 28 24.32 -21.30 10.11
C GLY A 28 24.00 -21.20 11.59
N ASP A 29 23.65 -19.98 12.06
CA ASP A 29 23.30 -19.71 13.46
C ASP A 29 21.88 -20.20 13.85
N LEU A 30 20.95 -20.22 12.88
CA LEU A 30 19.53 -20.52 13.13
C LEU A 30 19.14 -21.99 12.85
N GLY A 31 19.88 -22.74 12.08
CA GLY A 31 19.41 -24.05 11.62
C GLY A 31 20.42 -25.19 11.57
N LEU A 32 21.68 -24.90 11.45
CA LEU A 32 22.73 -25.90 11.51
C LEU A 32 23.42 -25.77 12.88
N ARG A 33 23.11 -26.69 13.78
CA ARG A 33 23.86 -26.88 15.02
C ARG A 33 25.35 -26.77 14.70
N ALA A 34 25.97 -25.76 15.33
CA ALA A 34 27.38 -25.45 15.22
C ALA A 34 28.23 -26.71 15.12
N GLY A 35 28.87 -26.93 14.01
CA GLY A 35 29.85 -28.00 13.99
C GLY A 35 30.45 -28.42 12.66
N SER A 36 29.92 -28.18 11.48
CA SER A 36 30.53 -28.80 10.30
C SER A 36 30.26 -28.25 8.91
N ALA A 37 29.67 -27.12 8.74
CA ALA A 37 29.71 -26.50 7.41
C ALA A 37 31.15 -26.03 7.14
N SER A 38 31.87 -26.77 6.30
CA SER A 38 33.25 -26.40 5.97
C SER A 38 33.22 -25.02 5.26
N VAL A 39 34.28 -24.22 5.43
CA VAL A 39 34.46 -22.94 4.72
C VAL A 39 34.26 -23.13 3.21
N GLN A 40 34.50 -24.33 2.68
CA GLN A 40 34.28 -24.66 1.28
C GLN A 40 32.80 -24.76 0.91
N GLN A 41 31.96 -25.36 1.75
CA GLN A 41 30.48 -25.40 1.54
C GLN A 41 29.86 -24.03 1.58
N LEU A 42 30.36 -23.17 2.48
CA LEU A 42 29.94 -21.77 2.57
C LEU A 42 30.31 -20.98 1.29
N ARG A 43 31.51 -21.19 0.76
CA ARG A 43 31.97 -20.55 -0.49
C ARG A 43 31.18 -21.03 -1.69
N GLU A 44 30.91 -22.34 -1.77
CA GLU A 44 30.14 -22.93 -2.85
C GLU A 44 28.70 -22.43 -2.85
N TYR A 45 28.07 -22.32 -1.68
CA TYR A 45 26.75 -21.73 -1.51
C TYR A 45 26.71 -20.24 -1.92
N ARG A 46 27.70 -19.42 -1.50
CA ARG A 46 27.83 -18.03 -1.93
C ARG A 46 27.95 -17.91 -3.45
N ARG A 47 28.73 -18.79 -4.07
CA ARG A 47 28.91 -18.84 -5.52
C ARG A 47 27.64 -19.23 -6.25
N LEU A 48 26.90 -20.24 -5.76
CA LEU A 48 25.61 -20.66 -6.31
C LEU A 48 24.56 -19.54 -6.21
N MET A 49 24.59 -18.76 -5.14
CA MET A 49 23.70 -17.62 -4.90
C MET A 49 24.17 -16.33 -5.62
N GLY A 50 25.28 -16.38 -6.36
CA GLY A 50 25.81 -15.22 -7.09
C GLY A 50 26.24 -14.06 -6.20
N LEU A 51 26.52 -14.31 -4.91
CA LEU A 51 26.89 -13.25 -3.94
C LEU A 51 28.29 -12.69 -4.18
N ASP A 52 29.15 -13.43 -4.87
CA ASP A 52 30.55 -13.04 -5.16
C ASP A 52 30.70 -12.23 -6.47
N GLU A 53 29.61 -11.99 -7.21
CA GLU A 53 29.64 -11.26 -8.47
C GLU A 53 29.64 -9.73 -8.25
N PRO A 54 30.20 -8.96 -9.22
CA PRO A 54 30.05 -7.51 -9.21
C PRO A 54 28.57 -7.11 -9.15
N ILE A 55 28.24 -6.08 -8.35
CA ILE A 55 26.85 -5.64 -8.10
C ILE A 55 26.09 -5.41 -9.41
N LEU A 56 26.72 -4.74 -10.38
CA LEU A 56 26.09 -4.43 -11.67
C LEU A 56 25.77 -5.71 -12.48
N ALA A 57 26.71 -6.66 -12.52
CA ALA A 57 26.50 -7.92 -13.23
C ALA A 57 25.39 -8.75 -12.59
N GLY A 58 25.35 -8.81 -11.25
CA GLY A 58 24.29 -9.48 -10.50
C GLY A 58 22.92 -8.80 -10.74
N TYR A 59 22.85 -7.48 -10.77
CA TYR A 59 21.60 -6.76 -11.06
C TYR A 59 21.10 -7.02 -12.48
N LEU A 60 21.98 -6.95 -13.50
CA LEU A 60 21.59 -7.21 -14.89
C LEU A 60 21.11 -8.66 -15.08
N ARG A 61 21.74 -9.62 -14.41
CA ARG A 61 21.29 -11.03 -14.41
C ARG A 61 19.93 -11.16 -13.75
N TRP A 62 19.76 -10.57 -12.58
CA TRP A 62 18.46 -10.56 -11.88
C TRP A 62 17.37 -9.94 -12.75
N LEU A 63 17.65 -8.81 -13.41
CA LEU A 63 16.70 -8.15 -14.31
C LEU A 63 16.33 -9.04 -15.51
N TRP A 64 17.30 -9.78 -16.04
CA TRP A 64 17.05 -10.74 -17.11
C TRP A 64 16.14 -11.89 -16.69
N HIS A 65 16.32 -12.42 -15.48
CA HIS A 65 15.43 -13.43 -14.88
C HIS A 65 14.04 -12.83 -14.62
N LEU A 66 13.96 -11.61 -14.08
CA LEU A 66 12.69 -10.91 -13.83
C LEU A 66 11.84 -10.79 -15.09
N VAL A 67 12.43 -10.38 -16.22
CA VAL A 67 11.71 -10.26 -17.51
C VAL A 67 11.15 -11.61 -17.99
N ARG A 68 11.77 -12.71 -17.60
CA ARG A 68 11.30 -14.08 -17.89
C ARG A 68 10.30 -14.63 -16.86
N GLY A 69 9.95 -13.85 -15.84
CA GLY A 69 9.06 -14.26 -14.77
C GLY A 69 9.74 -15.16 -13.71
N ASP A 70 11.06 -15.26 -13.74
CA ASP A 70 11.83 -16.00 -12.76
C ASP A 70 12.37 -15.02 -11.70
N LEU A 71 11.80 -15.07 -10.50
CA LEU A 71 12.21 -14.28 -9.34
C LEU A 71 13.22 -15.02 -8.45
N GLY A 72 13.63 -16.23 -8.85
CA GLY A 72 14.50 -17.10 -8.07
C GLY A 72 13.77 -17.81 -6.93
N THR A 73 14.57 -18.35 -6.02
CA THR A 73 14.11 -19.10 -4.85
C THR A 73 14.47 -18.40 -3.55
N SER A 74 13.59 -18.47 -2.56
CA SER A 74 13.83 -17.98 -1.21
C SER A 74 15.06 -18.65 -0.61
N PHE A 75 15.92 -17.87 -0.02
CA PHE A 75 17.10 -18.41 0.68
C PHE A 75 16.72 -19.10 1.99
N ARG A 76 15.61 -18.69 2.59
CA ARG A 76 15.13 -19.25 3.85
C ARG A 76 14.34 -20.52 3.66
N ASP A 77 13.36 -20.50 2.75
CA ASP A 77 12.36 -21.56 2.62
C ASP A 77 12.67 -22.53 1.45
N GLY A 78 13.61 -22.16 0.55
CA GLY A 78 13.93 -22.95 -0.66
C GLY A 78 12.77 -22.97 -1.69
N ARG A 79 11.68 -22.23 -1.46
CA ARG A 79 10.50 -22.18 -2.32
C ARG A 79 10.66 -21.09 -3.39
N PRO A 80 10.03 -21.24 -4.57
CA PRO A 80 10.01 -20.18 -5.58
C PRO A 80 9.42 -18.89 -5.01
N VAL A 81 10.11 -17.77 -5.21
CA VAL A 81 9.65 -16.44 -4.72
C VAL A 81 8.28 -16.10 -5.28
N LEU A 82 8.02 -16.40 -6.56
CA LEU A 82 6.74 -16.15 -7.20
C LEU A 82 5.57 -16.83 -6.46
N SER A 83 5.77 -18.05 -5.95
CA SER A 83 4.72 -18.75 -5.18
C SER A 83 4.49 -18.10 -3.82
N LEU A 84 5.54 -17.66 -3.13
CA LEU A 84 5.42 -16.95 -1.84
C LEU A 84 4.66 -15.62 -2.00
N LEU A 85 5.00 -14.85 -3.04
CA LEU A 85 4.30 -13.61 -3.35
C LEU A 85 2.84 -13.87 -3.77
N GLY A 86 2.62 -14.94 -4.57
CA GLY A 86 1.28 -15.35 -5.01
C GLY A 86 0.35 -15.78 -3.88
N GLU A 87 0.89 -16.33 -2.79
CA GLU A 87 0.14 -16.68 -1.58
C GLU A 87 -0.13 -15.45 -0.69
N ALA A 88 0.84 -14.53 -0.58
CA ALA A 88 0.75 -13.37 0.30
C ALA A 88 -0.06 -12.20 -0.31
N LEU A 89 0.03 -11.98 -1.63
CA LEU A 89 -0.61 -10.87 -2.30
C LEU A 89 -2.14 -10.86 -2.16
N PRO A 90 -2.88 -11.98 -2.34
CA PRO A 90 -4.33 -12.01 -2.16
C PRO A 90 -4.76 -11.58 -0.75
N VAL A 91 -4.01 -11.97 0.29
CA VAL A 91 -4.29 -11.59 1.68
C VAL A 91 -4.14 -10.08 1.86
N THR A 92 -3.07 -9.51 1.35
CA THR A 92 -2.86 -8.06 1.39
C THR A 92 -3.93 -7.31 0.61
N LEU A 93 -4.32 -7.77 -0.58
CA LEU A 93 -5.38 -7.15 -1.36
C LEU A 93 -6.76 -7.25 -0.67
N LEU A 94 -7.03 -8.38 0.00
CA LEU A 94 -8.23 -8.59 0.80
C LEU A 94 -8.34 -7.60 1.97
N LEU A 95 -7.24 -7.10 2.48
CA LEU A 95 -7.19 -6.05 3.51
C LEU A 95 -7.20 -4.65 2.88
N SER A 96 -6.36 -4.42 1.90
CA SER A 96 -6.08 -3.08 1.36
C SER A 96 -7.25 -2.53 0.55
N ILE A 97 -7.86 -3.34 -0.32
CA ILE A 97 -8.96 -2.89 -1.17
C ILE A 97 -10.20 -2.52 -0.34
N PRO A 98 -10.72 -3.37 0.56
CA PRO A 98 -11.87 -2.99 1.38
C PRO A 98 -11.56 -1.82 2.32
N SER A 99 -10.37 -1.74 2.91
CA SER A 99 -10.01 -0.61 3.77
C SER A 99 -9.99 0.71 3.01
N LEU A 100 -9.50 0.71 1.76
CA LEU A 100 -9.52 1.88 0.89
C LEU A 100 -10.97 2.28 0.55
N LEU A 101 -11.81 1.32 0.17
CA LEU A 101 -13.22 1.55 -0.14
C LEU A 101 -13.97 2.11 1.07
N ILE A 102 -13.80 1.54 2.26
CA ILE A 102 -14.37 2.06 3.51
C ILE A 102 -13.86 3.48 3.77
N GLY A 103 -12.56 3.71 3.57
CA GLY A 103 -11.95 5.02 3.69
C GLY A 103 -12.63 6.07 2.83
N TYR A 104 -12.82 5.81 1.54
CA TYR A 104 -13.51 6.72 0.62
C TYR A 104 -15.00 6.84 0.93
N LEU A 105 -15.68 5.73 1.21
CA LEU A 105 -17.12 5.71 1.52
C LEU A 105 -17.48 6.58 2.73
N LEU A 106 -16.63 6.62 3.74
CA LEU A 106 -16.84 7.43 4.94
C LEU A 106 -16.29 8.85 4.79
N ALA A 107 -15.14 9.00 4.14
CA ALA A 107 -14.47 10.29 4.02
C ALA A 107 -15.16 11.25 3.06
N VAL A 108 -15.70 10.75 1.94
CA VAL A 108 -16.33 11.61 0.93
C VAL A 108 -17.57 12.33 1.50
N PRO A 109 -18.55 11.63 2.12
CA PRO A 109 -19.66 12.32 2.77
C PRO A 109 -19.21 13.28 3.88
N ALA A 110 -18.22 12.88 4.71
CA ALA A 110 -17.69 13.73 5.77
C ALA A 110 -17.06 15.02 5.21
N GLY A 111 -16.28 14.92 4.14
CA GLY A 111 -15.68 16.07 3.45
C GLY A 111 -16.73 17.02 2.85
N ILE A 112 -17.76 16.46 2.20
CA ILE A 112 -18.87 17.24 1.62
C ILE A 112 -19.64 18.00 2.72
N VAL A 113 -20.05 17.30 3.79
CA VAL A 113 -20.80 17.90 4.91
C VAL A 113 -19.98 18.99 5.58
N SER A 114 -18.67 18.76 5.78
CA SER A 114 -17.75 19.74 6.36
C SER A 114 -17.59 20.98 5.48
N ALA A 115 -17.48 20.81 4.16
CA ALA A 115 -17.35 21.91 3.21
C ALA A 115 -18.64 22.69 2.96
N ALA A 116 -19.81 22.05 3.11
CA ALA A 116 -21.11 22.68 2.88
C ALA A 116 -21.42 23.82 3.87
N ARG A 117 -20.93 23.73 5.11
CA ARG A 117 -21.13 24.74 6.15
C ARG A 117 -19.83 25.01 6.92
N PRO A 118 -18.88 25.70 6.29
CA PRO A 118 -17.56 25.92 6.88
C PRO A 118 -17.68 26.75 8.16
N GLY A 119 -16.95 26.35 9.20
CA GLY A 119 -16.98 26.99 10.53
C GLY A 119 -18.20 26.64 11.38
N GLY A 120 -19.15 25.84 10.87
CA GLY A 120 -20.27 25.32 11.63
C GLY A 120 -19.85 24.24 12.65
N TRP A 121 -20.76 23.84 13.53
CA TRP A 121 -20.45 22.84 14.56
C TRP A 121 -20.08 21.47 13.96
N LEU A 122 -20.77 21.03 12.90
CA LEU A 122 -20.46 19.78 12.19
C LEU A 122 -19.05 19.82 11.57
N ASP A 123 -18.70 20.92 10.92
CA ASP A 123 -17.37 21.11 10.35
C ASP A 123 -16.29 21.02 11.43
N ARG A 124 -16.50 21.72 12.55
CA ARG A 124 -15.54 21.70 13.67
C ARG A 124 -15.43 20.30 14.29
N SER A 125 -16.56 19.62 14.50
CA SER A 125 -16.57 18.26 15.06
C SER A 125 -15.87 17.26 14.15
N LEU A 126 -16.17 17.28 12.84
CA LEU A 126 -15.51 16.41 11.85
C LEU A 126 -14.02 16.72 11.72
N ALA A 127 -13.64 18.00 11.73
CA ALA A 127 -12.23 18.42 11.69
C ALA A 127 -11.48 17.97 12.96
N THR A 128 -12.09 18.10 14.15
CA THR A 128 -11.52 17.65 15.41
C THR A 128 -11.39 16.11 15.43
N LEU A 129 -12.42 15.40 15.00
CA LEU A 129 -12.39 13.94 14.90
C LEU A 129 -11.28 13.47 13.94
N ALA A 130 -11.22 14.06 12.74
CA ALA A 130 -10.17 13.74 11.77
C ALA A 130 -8.77 14.05 12.31
N PHE A 131 -8.60 15.14 13.07
CA PHE A 131 -7.36 15.47 13.73
C PHE A 131 -6.98 14.42 14.79
N LEU A 132 -7.91 14.03 15.65
CA LEU A 132 -7.68 13.02 16.68
C LEU A 132 -7.33 11.66 16.05
N LEU A 133 -8.11 11.22 15.06
CA LEU A 133 -7.86 9.97 14.35
C LEU A 133 -6.47 9.99 13.67
N HIS A 134 -6.10 11.09 13.03
CA HIS A 134 -4.80 11.22 12.36
C HIS A 134 -3.62 11.26 13.35
N SER A 135 -3.85 11.75 14.57
CA SER A 135 -2.82 11.85 15.61
C SER A 135 -2.53 10.52 16.30
N LEU A 136 -3.41 9.54 16.16
CA LEU A 136 -3.22 8.21 16.79
C LEU A 136 -2.25 7.37 15.95
N PRO A 137 -1.13 6.90 16.53
CA PRO A 137 -0.24 5.97 15.84
C PRO A 137 -0.96 4.65 15.53
N LEU A 138 -0.76 4.12 14.31
CA LEU A 138 -1.40 2.90 13.83
C LEU A 138 -1.20 1.71 14.79
N GLN A 139 0.02 1.54 15.29
CA GLN A 139 0.35 0.47 16.23
C GLN A 139 -0.40 0.57 17.55
N TRP A 140 -0.69 1.78 18.04
CA TRP A 140 -1.48 1.99 19.25
C TRP A 140 -2.93 1.56 19.03
N VAL A 141 -3.53 1.97 17.92
CA VAL A 141 -4.90 1.58 17.56
C VAL A 141 -4.98 0.06 17.43
N ALA A 142 -4.03 -0.56 16.72
CA ALA A 142 -3.99 -2.01 16.57
C ALA A 142 -3.88 -2.73 17.93
N LEU A 143 -3.02 -2.26 18.84
CA LEU A 143 -2.89 -2.85 20.18
C LEU A 143 -4.14 -2.70 21.02
N VAL A 144 -4.79 -1.53 20.98
CA VAL A 144 -6.08 -1.32 21.67
C VAL A 144 -7.14 -2.27 21.18
N LEU A 145 -7.23 -2.49 19.85
CA LEU A 145 -8.18 -3.44 19.27
C LEU A 145 -7.87 -4.89 19.63
N VAL A 146 -6.62 -5.25 19.82
CA VAL A 146 -6.21 -6.58 20.33
C VAL A 146 -6.60 -6.78 21.78
N VAL A 147 -6.41 -5.75 22.63
CA VAL A 147 -6.76 -5.82 24.07
C VAL A 147 -8.28 -5.77 24.27
N TRP A 148 -8.99 -5.03 23.40
CA TRP A 148 -10.44 -4.87 23.45
C TRP A 148 -11.09 -5.21 22.07
N PRO A 149 -11.17 -6.51 21.74
CA PRO A 149 -11.60 -6.93 20.39
C PRO A 149 -13.11 -6.82 20.16
N ALA A 150 -13.90 -6.35 21.12
CA ALA A 150 -15.34 -6.19 21.02
C ALA A 150 -16.10 -7.46 20.54
N GLY A 151 -15.57 -8.64 20.86
CA GLY A 151 -16.14 -9.94 20.47
C GLY A 151 -15.69 -10.44 19.08
N PHE A 152 -14.81 -9.72 18.38
CA PHE A 152 -14.25 -10.19 17.11
C PHE A 152 -12.96 -11.02 17.31
N PRO A 153 -12.69 -11.99 16.42
CA PRO A 153 -11.44 -12.76 16.46
C PRO A 153 -10.24 -11.86 16.17
N ILE A 154 -9.11 -12.16 16.84
CA ILE A 154 -7.94 -11.30 16.82
C ILE A 154 -6.91 -11.76 15.78
N GLN A 155 -6.68 -13.07 15.62
CA GLN A 155 -5.57 -13.59 14.83
C GLN A 155 -6.01 -14.50 13.69
N GLY A 156 -5.27 -14.40 12.58
CA GLY A 156 -5.49 -15.25 11.41
C GLY A 156 -6.63 -14.77 10.52
N LEU A 157 -6.89 -15.55 9.47
CA LEU A 157 -7.99 -15.31 8.53
C LEU A 157 -9.22 -16.11 8.89
N HIS A 158 -9.06 -17.20 9.66
CA HIS A 158 -10.11 -18.13 10.02
C HIS A 158 -9.89 -18.70 11.42
N SER A 159 -10.99 -19.05 12.07
CA SER A 159 -10.94 -19.85 13.30
C SER A 159 -10.54 -21.29 13.00
N GLU A 160 -9.97 -21.99 13.98
CA GLU A 160 -9.56 -23.39 13.81
C GLU A 160 -10.74 -24.26 13.35
N GLY A 161 -10.51 -25.00 12.26
CA GLY A 161 -11.48 -25.92 11.66
C GLY A 161 -12.62 -25.26 10.86
N THR A 162 -12.57 -23.95 10.66
CA THR A 162 -13.61 -23.20 9.93
C THR A 162 -13.03 -22.45 8.75
N THR A 163 -13.70 -22.54 7.58
CA THR A 163 -13.34 -21.78 6.37
C THR A 163 -14.56 -21.05 5.80
N SER A 164 -15.54 -20.72 6.66
CA SER A 164 -16.77 -20.07 6.22
C SER A 164 -16.56 -18.57 5.95
N LEU A 165 -17.35 -18.03 5.01
CA LEU A 165 -17.31 -16.59 4.70
C LEU A 165 -17.64 -15.68 5.90
N PRO A 166 -18.65 -15.99 6.76
CA PRO A 166 -18.90 -15.19 7.95
C PRO A 166 -17.72 -15.16 8.93
N ASP A 167 -17.00 -16.28 9.08
CA ASP A 167 -15.82 -16.35 9.93
C ASP A 167 -14.68 -15.48 9.36
N LEU A 168 -14.41 -15.57 8.05
CA LEU A 168 -13.46 -14.69 7.38
C LEU A 168 -13.80 -13.19 7.60
N LEU A 169 -15.07 -12.82 7.37
CA LEU A 169 -15.50 -11.43 7.55
C LEU A 169 -15.31 -10.95 8.99
N ALA A 170 -15.59 -11.83 9.98
CA ALA A 170 -15.34 -11.49 11.38
C ALA A 170 -13.87 -11.21 11.68
N HIS A 171 -12.95 -12.00 11.10
CA HIS A 171 -11.49 -11.80 11.25
C HIS A 171 -10.98 -10.53 10.55
N LEU A 172 -11.68 -10.07 9.53
CA LEU A 172 -11.30 -8.87 8.80
C LEU A 172 -11.74 -7.57 9.48
N VAL A 173 -12.73 -7.57 10.38
CA VAL A 173 -13.30 -6.36 10.98
C VAL A 173 -12.23 -5.51 11.66
N LEU A 174 -11.46 -6.08 12.59
CA LEU A 174 -10.45 -5.33 13.35
C LEU A 174 -9.30 -4.80 12.47
N PRO A 175 -8.69 -5.61 11.58
CA PRO A 175 -7.72 -5.12 10.61
C PRO A 175 -8.26 -4.01 9.71
N LEU A 176 -9.49 -4.12 9.20
CA LEU A 176 -10.09 -3.11 8.33
C LEU A 176 -10.36 -1.80 9.07
N VAL A 177 -10.87 -1.84 10.30
CA VAL A 177 -11.00 -0.65 11.16
C VAL A 177 -9.63 0.00 11.34
N CYS A 178 -8.60 -0.80 11.63
CA CYS A 178 -7.24 -0.33 11.85
C CYS A 178 -6.63 0.32 10.58
N LEU A 179 -6.91 -0.18 9.39
CA LEU A 179 -6.38 0.37 8.14
C LEU A 179 -7.18 1.56 7.61
N SER A 180 -8.49 1.61 7.87
CA SER A 180 -9.37 2.62 7.29
C SER A 180 -9.42 3.93 8.08
N TYR A 181 -9.27 3.93 9.42
CA TYR A 181 -9.46 5.13 10.23
C TYR A 181 -8.56 6.31 9.82
N GLY A 182 -7.27 6.03 9.56
CA GLY A 182 -6.32 7.04 9.12
C GLY A 182 -6.64 7.59 7.73
N SER A 183 -7.06 6.71 6.82
CA SER A 183 -7.48 7.09 5.47
C SER A 183 -8.71 8.00 5.50
N VAL A 184 -9.71 7.69 6.34
CA VAL A 184 -10.89 8.56 6.53
C VAL A 184 -10.47 9.96 6.95
N ALA A 185 -9.56 10.07 7.91
CA ALA A 185 -9.08 11.36 8.40
C ALA A 185 -8.36 12.19 7.32
N VAL A 186 -7.50 11.56 6.53
CA VAL A 186 -6.72 12.24 5.46
C VAL A 186 -7.63 12.63 4.31
N ILE A 187 -8.40 11.68 3.77
CA ILE A 187 -9.23 11.90 2.57
C ILE A 187 -10.33 12.93 2.84
N SER A 188 -10.99 12.88 4.01
CA SER A 188 -12.05 13.84 4.34
C SER A 188 -11.53 15.28 4.43
N ARG A 189 -10.36 15.50 5.05
CA ARG A 189 -9.72 16.82 5.13
C ARG A 189 -9.26 17.32 3.76
N PHE A 190 -8.72 16.43 2.95
CA PHE A 190 -8.25 16.76 1.61
C PHE A 190 -9.42 17.18 0.71
N LEU A 191 -10.50 16.38 0.71
CA LEU A 191 -11.71 16.72 -0.05
C LEU A 191 -12.34 18.04 0.43
N ARG A 192 -12.46 18.23 1.76
CA ARG A 192 -12.95 19.49 2.33
C ARG A 192 -12.15 20.67 1.81
N SER A 193 -10.83 20.59 1.84
CA SER A 193 -9.96 21.69 1.37
C SER A 193 -10.17 21.97 -0.11
N SER A 194 -10.17 20.93 -0.95
CA SER A 194 -10.41 21.04 -2.38
C SER A 194 -11.81 21.63 -2.68
N MET A 195 -12.86 21.17 -1.99
CA MET A 195 -14.20 21.72 -2.16
C MET A 195 -14.29 23.19 -1.78
N LEU A 196 -13.67 23.62 -0.68
CA LEU A 196 -13.66 25.04 -0.27
C LEU A 196 -12.97 25.93 -1.31
N GLU A 197 -11.93 25.43 -1.98
CA GLU A 197 -11.28 26.11 -3.09
C GLU A 197 -12.21 26.22 -4.29
N GLN A 198 -12.85 25.11 -4.70
CA GLN A 198 -13.79 25.10 -5.82
C GLN A 198 -15.02 26.00 -5.56
N MET A 199 -15.54 26.06 -4.34
CA MET A 199 -16.69 26.91 -3.99
C MET A 199 -16.41 28.41 -4.10
N ARG A 200 -15.15 28.83 -4.20
CA ARG A 200 -14.74 30.24 -4.41
C ARG A 200 -14.63 30.63 -5.88
N GLN A 201 -14.67 29.65 -6.81
CA GLN A 201 -14.50 29.89 -8.23
C GLN A 201 -15.69 30.62 -8.87
N ASP A 202 -15.44 31.32 -9.95
CA ASP A 202 -16.47 32.18 -10.63
C ASP A 202 -17.60 31.36 -11.26
N TYR A 203 -17.32 30.13 -11.72
CA TYR A 203 -18.37 29.24 -12.24
C TYR A 203 -19.38 28.86 -11.15
N VAL A 204 -18.95 28.74 -9.89
CA VAL A 204 -19.84 28.48 -8.76
C VAL A 204 -20.67 29.72 -8.43
N ARG A 205 -20.07 30.92 -8.49
CA ARG A 205 -20.81 32.18 -8.34
C ARG A 205 -21.87 32.33 -9.42
N THR A 206 -21.54 32.01 -10.67
CA THR A 206 -22.47 32.00 -11.79
C THR A 206 -23.62 31.01 -11.57
N ALA A 207 -23.36 29.83 -11.05
CA ALA A 207 -24.39 28.85 -10.74
C ALA A 207 -25.36 29.34 -9.68
N ARG A 208 -24.87 30.00 -8.64
CA ARG A 208 -25.71 30.65 -7.60
C ARG A 208 -26.52 31.80 -8.18
N ALA A 209 -25.93 32.65 -9.03
CA ALA A 209 -26.62 33.76 -9.68
C ALA A 209 -27.77 33.28 -10.60
N LYS A 210 -27.67 32.07 -11.16
CA LYS A 210 -28.74 31.42 -11.93
C LYS A 210 -29.84 30.82 -11.05
N GLY A 211 -29.80 30.96 -9.72
CA GLY A 211 -30.84 30.52 -8.81
C GLY A 211 -30.78 29.02 -8.45
N LEU A 212 -29.67 28.34 -8.71
CA LEU A 212 -29.51 26.96 -8.29
C LEU A 212 -29.47 26.82 -6.77
N SER A 213 -30.09 25.79 -6.23
CA SER A 213 -30.03 25.47 -4.79
C SER A 213 -28.60 25.14 -4.37
N GLU A 214 -28.23 25.44 -3.14
CA GLU A 214 -26.87 25.23 -2.63
C GLU A 214 -26.47 23.75 -2.72
N ALA A 215 -27.38 22.82 -2.51
CA ALA A 215 -27.13 21.38 -2.71
C ALA A 215 -26.78 21.06 -4.17
N ALA A 216 -27.48 21.67 -5.14
CA ALA A 216 -27.16 21.50 -6.57
C ALA A 216 -25.80 22.10 -6.92
N VAL A 217 -25.47 23.27 -6.37
CA VAL A 217 -24.16 23.92 -6.54
C VAL A 217 -23.05 23.03 -6.00
N ILE A 218 -23.20 22.50 -4.80
CA ILE A 218 -22.22 21.59 -4.18
C ILE A 218 -22.06 20.30 -5.00
N LEU A 219 -23.15 19.58 -5.27
CA LEU A 219 -23.07 18.23 -5.84
C LEU A 219 -22.79 18.24 -7.36
N ARG A 220 -23.26 19.24 -8.11
CA ARG A 220 -23.13 19.28 -9.57
C ARG A 220 -22.00 20.16 -10.08
N HIS A 221 -21.50 21.10 -9.26
CA HIS A 221 -20.48 22.05 -9.70
C HIS A 221 -19.19 21.97 -8.89
N ALA A 222 -19.25 21.99 -7.56
CA ALA A 222 -18.04 21.95 -6.73
C ALA A 222 -17.46 20.53 -6.59
N LEU A 223 -18.28 19.53 -6.28
CA LEU A 223 -17.85 18.15 -6.02
C LEU A 223 -17.12 17.50 -7.21
N PRO A 224 -17.65 17.52 -8.46
CA PRO A 224 -16.97 16.85 -9.58
C PRO A 224 -15.54 17.38 -9.79
N ASN A 225 -15.34 18.69 -9.71
CA ASN A 225 -14.01 19.28 -9.84
C ASN A 225 -13.10 18.97 -8.63
N SER A 226 -13.67 18.83 -7.44
CA SER A 226 -12.92 18.44 -6.23
C SER A 226 -12.52 16.98 -6.26
N LEU A 227 -13.28 16.09 -6.92
CA LEU A 227 -12.94 14.68 -7.07
C LEU A 227 -11.68 14.46 -7.90
N LEU A 228 -11.33 15.37 -8.82
CA LEU A 228 -10.08 15.31 -9.56
C LEU A 228 -8.86 15.23 -8.62
N SER A 229 -8.88 16.01 -7.55
CA SER A 229 -7.83 15.96 -6.53
C SER A 229 -7.79 14.62 -5.79
N LEU A 230 -8.94 13.95 -5.59
CA LEU A 230 -8.98 12.61 -4.99
C LEU A 230 -8.44 11.53 -5.93
N ILE A 231 -8.56 11.68 -7.24
CA ILE A 231 -7.96 10.77 -8.22
C ILE A 231 -6.43 10.78 -8.10
N THR A 232 -5.83 11.96 -7.92
CA THR A 232 -4.38 12.07 -7.65
C THR A 232 -4.01 11.31 -6.38
N LEU A 233 -4.75 11.54 -5.30
CA LEU A 233 -4.49 10.88 -4.02
C LEU A 233 -4.63 9.35 -4.14
N PHE A 234 -5.62 8.88 -4.88
CA PHE A 234 -5.82 7.46 -5.16
C PHE A 234 -4.61 6.86 -5.89
N GLY A 235 -4.11 7.52 -6.94
CA GLY A 235 -2.92 7.06 -7.66
C GLY A 235 -1.68 6.95 -6.77
N LEU A 236 -1.50 7.91 -5.85
CA LEU A 236 -0.38 7.90 -4.89
C LEU A 236 -0.51 6.80 -3.82
N THR A 237 -1.73 6.36 -3.50
CA THR A 237 -1.96 5.30 -2.50
C THR A 237 -1.88 3.90 -3.09
N PHE A 238 -1.97 3.76 -4.42
CA PHE A 238 -2.04 2.46 -5.09
C PHE A 238 -0.85 1.54 -4.83
N PRO A 239 0.41 2.01 -4.80
CA PRO A 239 1.56 1.17 -4.46
C PRO A 239 1.45 0.52 -3.08
N ALA A 240 0.86 1.23 -2.12
CA ALA A 240 0.66 0.71 -0.76
C ALA A 240 -0.31 -0.48 -0.71
N LEU A 241 -1.24 -0.58 -1.68
CA LEU A 241 -2.18 -1.70 -1.76
C LEU A 241 -1.48 -3.05 -1.98
N ALA A 242 -0.37 -3.06 -2.72
CA ALA A 242 0.38 -4.28 -3.02
C ALA A 242 1.57 -4.49 -2.06
N SER A 243 2.10 -3.42 -1.47
CA SER A 243 3.26 -3.49 -0.57
C SER A 243 2.92 -4.08 0.81
N GLY A 244 1.63 -4.08 1.18
CA GLY A 244 1.15 -4.63 2.44
C GLY A 244 1.22 -3.67 3.62
N ALA A 245 0.48 -4.01 4.65
CA ALA A 245 0.40 -3.28 5.91
C ALA A 245 1.16 -4.04 7.00
N VAL A 246 2.49 -3.96 6.98
CA VAL A 246 3.42 -4.73 7.84
C VAL A 246 2.95 -4.79 9.30
N ILE A 247 2.60 -3.64 9.89
CA ILE A 247 2.22 -3.54 11.30
C ILE A 247 0.92 -4.31 11.57
N VAL A 248 -0.10 -4.09 10.74
CA VAL A 248 -1.41 -4.72 10.89
C VAL A 248 -1.32 -6.22 10.62
N GLU A 249 -0.66 -6.62 9.53
CA GLU A 249 -0.49 -8.03 9.19
C GLU A 249 0.26 -8.81 10.28
N ARG A 250 1.27 -8.19 10.92
CA ARG A 250 1.99 -8.83 12.03
C ARG A 250 1.19 -8.90 13.32
N ILE A 251 0.51 -7.82 13.71
CA ILE A 251 -0.26 -7.77 14.96
C ILE A 251 -1.43 -8.74 14.89
N PHE A 252 -2.13 -8.81 13.75
CA PHE A 252 -3.27 -9.69 13.55
C PHE A 252 -2.90 -11.08 12.99
N GLY A 253 -1.62 -11.40 12.86
CA GLY A 253 -1.15 -12.73 12.42
C GLY A 253 -1.48 -13.09 10.97
N LEU A 254 -1.71 -12.09 10.10
CA LEU A 254 -2.14 -12.29 8.71
C LEU A 254 -0.94 -12.59 7.79
N PRO A 255 -1.00 -13.62 6.93
CA PRO A 255 0.11 -14.00 6.05
C PRO A 255 0.13 -13.15 4.76
N GLY A 256 0.26 -11.83 4.90
CA GLY A 256 0.29 -10.90 3.77
C GLY A 256 1.71 -10.50 3.32
N MET A 257 1.77 -9.66 2.28
CA MET A 257 2.99 -9.16 1.65
C MET A 257 3.88 -8.37 2.60
N GLY A 258 3.28 -7.55 3.48
CA GLY A 258 4.02 -6.76 4.44
C GLY A 258 4.74 -7.62 5.46
N LYS A 259 4.07 -8.65 6.00
CA LYS A 259 4.69 -9.63 6.91
C LYS A 259 5.78 -10.42 6.20
N LEU A 260 5.50 -10.94 5.00
CA LEU A 260 6.47 -11.69 4.19
C LEU A 260 7.72 -10.84 3.91
N THR A 261 7.56 -9.60 3.45
CA THR A 261 8.67 -8.70 3.13
C THR A 261 9.48 -8.36 4.38
N PHE A 262 8.81 -8.09 5.49
CA PHE A 262 9.49 -7.77 6.75
C PHE A 262 10.32 -8.97 7.27
N GLU A 263 9.77 -10.17 7.23
CA GLU A 263 10.49 -11.38 7.62
C GLU A 263 11.66 -11.68 6.68
N ALA A 264 11.48 -11.42 5.37
CA ALA A 264 12.55 -11.55 4.38
C ALA A 264 13.69 -10.55 4.62
N VAL A 265 13.38 -9.30 4.99
CA VAL A 265 14.39 -8.28 5.35
C VAL A 265 15.17 -8.71 6.59
N LEU A 266 14.49 -9.16 7.65
CA LEU A 266 15.14 -9.65 8.87
C LEU A 266 15.97 -10.91 8.64
N GLY A 267 15.46 -11.83 7.80
CA GLY A 267 16.14 -13.08 7.42
C GLY A 267 17.16 -12.90 6.29
N ARG A 268 17.31 -11.67 5.75
CA ARG A 268 18.19 -11.37 4.60
C ARG A 268 17.91 -12.22 3.37
N ASP A 269 16.66 -12.54 3.17
CA ASP A 269 16.20 -13.26 1.99
C ASP A 269 16.10 -12.31 0.79
N VAL A 270 17.25 -12.00 0.20
CA VAL A 270 17.38 -11.02 -0.88
C VAL A 270 16.44 -11.31 -2.06
N PRO A 271 16.28 -12.58 -2.54
CA PRO A 271 15.34 -12.86 -3.62
C PRO A 271 13.89 -12.45 -3.30
N VAL A 272 13.41 -12.75 -2.09
CA VAL A 272 12.05 -12.36 -1.66
C VAL A 272 11.91 -10.86 -1.55
N VAL A 273 12.89 -10.17 -0.97
CA VAL A 273 12.90 -8.69 -0.88
C VAL A 273 12.87 -8.06 -2.27
N MET A 274 13.70 -8.56 -3.19
CA MET A 274 13.75 -8.06 -4.57
C MET A 274 12.46 -8.34 -5.34
N GLY A 275 11.85 -9.51 -5.13
CA GLY A 275 10.56 -9.85 -5.70
C GLY A 275 9.44 -8.93 -5.20
N ALA A 276 9.40 -8.64 -3.89
CA ALA A 276 8.44 -7.73 -3.30
C ALA A 276 8.61 -6.28 -3.81
N VAL A 277 9.85 -5.81 -3.95
CA VAL A 277 10.15 -4.48 -4.53
C VAL A 277 9.75 -4.40 -5.99
N ALA A 278 10.02 -5.44 -6.79
CA ALA A 278 9.60 -5.49 -8.19
C ALA A 278 8.08 -5.44 -8.32
N LEU A 279 7.36 -6.19 -7.49
CA LEU A 279 5.90 -6.17 -7.44
C LEU A 279 5.36 -4.79 -7.04
N GLY A 280 5.97 -4.14 -6.02
CA GLY A 280 5.66 -2.77 -5.63
C GLY A 280 5.90 -1.77 -6.76
N GLY A 281 6.98 -1.93 -7.53
CA GLY A 281 7.26 -1.14 -8.72
C GLY A 281 6.21 -1.31 -9.82
N VAL A 282 5.78 -2.54 -10.09
CA VAL A 282 4.69 -2.84 -11.03
C VAL A 282 3.37 -2.24 -10.53
N ALA A 283 3.05 -2.38 -9.25
CA ALA A 283 1.87 -1.78 -8.65
C ALA A 283 1.88 -0.25 -8.77
N THR A 284 3.04 0.39 -8.58
CA THR A 284 3.20 1.84 -8.79
C THR A 284 2.90 2.23 -10.24
N ALA A 285 3.44 1.49 -11.20
CA ALA A 285 3.21 1.73 -12.62
C ALA A 285 1.72 1.56 -13.00
N LEU A 286 1.08 0.52 -12.48
CA LEU A 286 -0.36 0.29 -12.67
C LEU A 286 -1.20 1.38 -12.02
N GLY A 287 -0.86 1.80 -10.79
CA GLY A 287 -1.55 2.87 -10.07
C GLY A 287 -1.51 4.20 -10.82
N THR A 288 -0.34 4.56 -11.35
CA THR A 288 -0.19 5.76 -12.19
C THR A 288 -1.03 5.64 -13.46
N LEU A 289 -0.99 4.50 -14.15
CA LEU A 289 -1.79 4.27 -15.35
C LEU A 289 -3.31 4.38 -15.07
N ILE A 290 -3.77 3.75 -13.98
CA ILE A 290 -5.17 3.82 -13.56
C ILE A 290 -5.55 5.28 -13.23
N SER A 291 -4.68 6.01 -12.52
CA SER A 291 -4.90 7.42 -12.22
C SER A 291 -5.02 8.25 -13.49
N ASP A 292 -4.13 8.06 -14.48
CA ASP A 292 -4.17 8.77 -15.76
C ASP A 292 -5.46 8.46 -16.54
N LEU A 293 -5.90 7.20 -16.54
CA LEU A 293 -7.17 6.80 -17.16
C LEU A 293 -8.39 7.41 -16.45
N LEU A 294 -8.38 7.44 -15.11
CA LEU A 294 -9.44 8.08 -14.32
C LEU A 294 -9.48 9.59 -14.57
N TYR A 295 -8.33 10.24 -14.73
CA TYR A 295 -8.26 11.66 -15.10
C TYR A 295 -8.88 11.90 -16.48
N ALA A 296 -8.48 11.13 -17.49
CA ALA A 296 -9.03 11.25 -18.84
C ALA A 296 -10.55 11.00 -18.88
N ALA A 297 -11.07 10.09 -18.05
CA ALA A 297 -12.49 9.81 -17.93
C ALA A 297 -13.26 10.93 -17.18
N ALA A 298 -12.62 11.58 -16.19
CA ALA A 298 -13.24 12.60 -15.35
C ALA A 298 -13.22 14.01 -15.99
N ASP A 299 -12.20 14.32 -16.79
CA ASP A 299 -12.08 15.58 -17.53
C ASP A 299 -11.77 15.32 -19.01
N PRO A 300 -12.80 15.37 -19.90
CA PRO A 300 -12.63 15.15 -21.32
C PRO A 300 -11.79 16.24 -22.04
N ARG A 301 -11.40 17.30 -21.35
CA ARG A 301 -10.51 18.35 -21.88
C ARG A 301 -9.04 17.97 -21.82
N ILE A 302 -8.69 16.92 -21.06
CA ILE A 302 -7.32 16.41 -20.97
C ILE A 302 -7.13 15.40 -22.10
N SER A 303 -6.50 15.82 -23.22
CA SER A 303 -6.06 14.85 -24.21
C SER A 303 -4.84 14.08 -23.69
N LEU A 304 -4.82 12.76 -23.88
CA LEU A 304 -3.69 11.90 -23.47
C LEU A 304 -2.37 12.24 -24.20
N GLU A 305 -2.43 13.06 -25.25
CA GLU A 305 -1.27 13.55 -26.01
C GLU A 305 -0.54 14.71 -25.30
N GLU A 306 -1.25 15.62 -24.60
CA GLU A 306 -0.62 16.74 -23.88
C GLU A 306 0.11 16.30 -22.61
N ALA A 307 -0.26 15.18 -22.00
CA ALA A 307 0.44 14.61 -20.86
C ALA A 307 1.84 14.04 -21.22
N ARG A 308 2.18 13.93 -22.50
CA ARG A 308 3.47 13.43 -23.01
C ARG A 308 4.45 14.52 -23.42
N ALA A 309 4.06 15.78 -23.49
CA ALA A 309 4.98 16.86 -23.78
C ALA A 309 5.89 17.13 -22.60
N PRO A 310 7.22 17.00 -22.72
CA PRO A 310 8.14 17.37 -21.65
C PRO A 310 8.09 18.89 -21.46
N ARG A 311 7.84 19.34 -20.24
CA ARG A 311 8.05 20.72 -19.80
C ARG A 311 9.51 20.94 -19.48
#